data_236a8c4f079e0341871b94a37a575e7a
#
_entry.id   236a8c4f079e0341871b94a37a575e7a
#
_cell.length_a   1.000
_cell.length_b   1.000
_cell.length_c   1.000
_cell.angle_alpha   90.00
_cell.angle_beta   90.00
_cell.angle_gamma   90.00
#
_symmetry.space_group_name_H-M   'P 1'
#
loop_
_entity.id
_entity.type
_entity.pdbx_description
1 polymer ?
#
loop_
_entity_poly.entity_id
_entity_poly.type
_entity_poly.pdbx_seq_one_letter_code
_entity_poly.pdbx_strand_id
1 'polypeptide(L)'
;MPGNPIGQFGPATIVTDGATQVFDCSTGGVFQWTLGASRTMSAPTGQVPEQQLQIRVIQDGTGSRLVTWPGSFVWSGGTAPTLTTTASRMDIVYGDWDAVNSKWRMRASVLNYVV
;
A
#
# COMPACT_ATOMS: atom_id res chain seq x y z
N MET A 1 -4.39 -23.97 -4.37
CA MET A 1 -4.52 -23.19 -4.48
C MET A 1 -4.91 -23.02 -5.23
N PRO A 2 -5.73 -23.20 -5.55
CA PRO A 2 -5.39 -22.67 -6.72
C PRO A 2 -4.92 -21.35 -6.43
N GLY A 3 -3.87 -21.00 -6.89
CA GLY A 3 -3.38 -19.70 -6.87
C GLY A 3 -4.14 -18.82 -7.80
N ASN A 4 -3.87 -17.55 -7.77
CA ASN A 4 -4.34 -16.64 -8.77
C ASN A 4 -3.68 -16.97 -10.10
N PRO A 5 -4.36 -16.77 -11.21
CA PRO A 5 -3.72 -16.79 -12.51
C PRO A 5 -2.55 -15.82 -12.55
N ILE A 6 -1.59 -16.10 -13.41
CA ILE A 6 -0.43 -15.23 -13.60
C ILE A 6 -0.91 -13.83 -13.99
N GLY A 7 -0.38 -12.82 -13.33
CA GLY A 7 -0.71 -11.42 -13.58
C GLY A 7 -1.89 -10.89 -12.80
N GLN A 8 -2.52 -11.72 -11.96
CA GLN A 8 -3.63 -11.28 -11.12
C GLN A 8 -3.18 -11.16 -9.68
N PHE A 9 -3.74 -10.18 -8.97
CA PHE A 9 -3.47 -9.96 -7.55
C PHE A 9 -4.48 -10.65 -6.64
N GLY A 10 -5.57 -11.13 -7.20
CA GLY A 10 -6.71 -11.61 -6.42
C GLY A 10 -7.60 -10.47 -5.97
N PRO A 11 -8.63 -10.76 -5.16
CA PRO A 11 -9.51 -9.74 -4.62
C PRO A 11 -8.77 -8.84 -3.65
N ALA A 12 -9.22 -7.59 -3.54
CA ALA A 12 -8.66 -6.66 -2.57
C ALA A 12 -9.01 -7.12 -1.15
N THR A 13 -8.04 -7.03 -0.26
CA THR A 13 -8.23 -7.26 1.17
C THR A 13 -8.47 -5.91 1.84
N ILE A 14 -9.62 -5.77 2.52
CA ILE A 14 -9.90 -4.59 3.32
C ILE A 14 -9.27 -4.83 4.69
N VAL A 15 -8.26 -4.01 5.03
CA VAL A 15 -7.55 -4.19 6.30
C VAL A 15 -8.22 -3.39 7.40
N THR A 16 -8.11 -3.90 8.63
CA THR A 16 -8.52 -3.16 9.82
C THR A 16 -7.45 -2.12 10.14
N ASP A 17 -7.84 -0.85 10.21
CA ASP A 17 -6.91 0.23 10.50
C ASP A 17 -6.36 0.12 11.93
N GLY A 18 -5.08 0.36 12.10
CA GLY A 18 -4.41 0.33 13.39
C GLY A 18 -3.28 1.34 13.44
N ALA A 19 -2.78 1.63 14.64
CA ALA A 19 -1.76 2.64 14.85
C ALA A 19 -0.47 2.33 14.08
N THR A 20 -0.09 1.06 14.01
CA THR A 20 1.02 0.56 13.21
C THR A 20 0.46 -0.50 12.28
N GLN A 21 0.48 -0.24 10.98
CA GLN A 21 -0.16 -1.11 10.00
C GLN A 21 0.85 -2.05 9.37
N VAL A 22 0.52 -3.34 9.34
CA VAL A 22 1.32 -4.37 8.67
C VAL A 22 0.45 -5.06 7.62
N PHE A 23 0.99 -5.24 6.42
CA PHE A 23 0.31 -5.97 5.35
C PHE A 23 0.95 -7.33 5.18
N ASP A 24 0.13 -8.37 5.28
CA ASP A 24 0.59 -9.76 5.10
C ASP A 24 0.44 -10.13 3.62
N CYS A 25 1.55 -10.09 2.90
CA CYS A 25 1.56 -10.36 1.46
C CYS A 25 1.38 -11.84 1.13
N SER A 26 1.39 -12.73 2.12
CA SER A 26 1.04 -14.13 1.87
C SER A 26 -0.45 -14.32 1.61
N THR A 27 -1.29 -13.34 1.96
CA THR A 27 -2.74 -13.39 1.77
C THR A 27 -3.19 -12.75 0.47
N GLY A 28 -2.31 -12.07 -0.24
CA GLY A 28 -2.63 -11.39 -1.50
C GLY A 28 -1.71 -10.22 -1.75
N GLY A 29 -2.00 -9.46 -2.78
CA GLY A 29 -1.17 -8.34 -3.20
C GLY A 29 -1.90 -7.00 -3.28
N VAL A 30 -3.21 -6.97 -3.03
CA VAL A 30 -4.01 -5.74 -3.09
C VAL A 30 -4.67 -5.52 -1.75
N PHE A 31 -4.44 -4.35 -1.17
CA PHE A 31 -4.99 -3.99 0.13
C PHE A 31 -5.71 -2.65 0.05
N GLN A 32 -6.82 -2.53 0.77
CA GLN A 32 -7.55 -1.27 0.92
C GLN A 32 -7.49 -0.86 2.39
N TRP A 33 -7.04 0.36 2.63
CA TRP A 33 -6.72 0.85 3.97
C TRP A 33 -7.34 2.24 4.16
N THR A 34 -8.34 2.34 5.01
CA THR A 34 -8.96 3.61 5.37
C THR A 34 -8.30 4.15 6.64
N LEU A 35 -7.70 5.32 6.53
CA LEU A 35 -6.95 5.92 7.63
C LEU A 35 -7.90 6.62 8.60
N GLY A 36 -7.97 6.13 9.83
CA GLY A 36 -8.72 6.78 10.92
C GLY A 36 -7.89 7.80 11.71
N ALA A 37 -6.60 7.88 11.43
CA ALA A 37 -5.66 8.85 11.97
C ALA A 37 -4.41 8.81 11.10
N SER A 38 -3.43 9.67 11.36
CA SER A 38 -2.12 9.50 10.75
C SER A 38 -1.49 8.23 11.28
N ARG A 39 -0.90 7.43 10.38
CA ARG A 39 -0.43 6.08 10.73
C ARG A 39 1.02 5.85 10.34
N THR A 40 1.66 4.91 11.01
CA THR A 40 2.97 4.37 10.63
C THR A 40 2.74 3.00 10.01
N MET A 41 3.33 2.77 8.84
CA MET A 41 3.30 1.48 8.18
C MET A 41 4.61 0.74 8.47
N SER A 42 4.50 -0.49 8.97
CA SER A 42 5.65 -1.39 9.09
C SER A 42 5.92 -2.07 7.76
N ALA A 43 7.11 -2.64 7.61
CA ALA A 43 7.45 -3.37 6.39
C ALA A 43 6.45 -4.51 6.18
N PRO A 44 5.95 -4.69 4.94
CA PRO A 44 5.10 -5.83 4.63
C PRO A 44 5.81 -7.15 4.91
N THR A 45 5.04 -8.21 5.16
CA THR A 45 5.56 -9.54 5.49
C THR A 45 5.03 -10.57 4.51
N GLY A 46 5.67 -11.75 4.48
CA GLY A 46 5.15 -12.88 3.72
C GLY A 46 5.29 -12.78 2.20
N GLN A 47 6.06 -11.83 1.70
CA GLN A 47 6.23 -11.65 0.27
C GLN A 47 7.20 -12.68 -0.33
N VAL A 48 7.02 -12.96 -1.61
CA VAL A 48 7.92 -13.78 -2.41
C VAL A 48 8.65 -12.89 -3.43
N PRO A 49 9.76 -13.38 -4.03
CA PRO A 49 10.48 -12.58 -5.02
C PRO A 49 9.57 -12.08 -6.14
N GLU A 50 9.73 -10.82 -6.52
CA GLU A 50 8.99 -10.15 -7.59
C GLU A 50 7.48 -10.02 -7.32
N GLN A 51 7.06 -10.17 -6.08
CA GLN A 51 5.65 -10.03 -5.73
C GLN A 51 5.17 -8.61 -5.97
N GLN A 52 3.97 -8.48 -6.55
CA GLN A 52 3.31 -7.20 -6.74
C GLN A 52 2.57 -6.80 -5.47
N LEU A 53 2.54 -5.50 -5.21
CA LEU A 53 1.84 -4.92 -4.08
C LEU A 53 1.10 -3.67 -4.55
N GLN A 54 -0.17 -3.58 -4.19
CA GLN A 54 -0.96 -2.37 -4.43
C GLN A 54 -1.68 -2.01 -3.13
N ILE A 55 -1.55 -0.77 -2.69
CA ILE A 55 -2.21 -0.28 -1.50
C ILE A 55 -3.11 0.89 -1.90
N ARG A 56 -4.42 0.74 -1.64
CA ARG A 56 -5.40 1.80 -1.79
C ARG A 56 -5.48 2.50 -0.45
N VAL A 57 -5.01 3.74 -0.38
CA VAL A 57 -4.99 4.53 0.85
C VAL A 57 -6.17 5.49 0.79
N ILE A 58 -7.11 5.36 1.71
CA ILE A 58 -8.34 6.13 1.72
C ILE A 58 -8.36 7.05 2.94
N GLN A 59 -8.63 8.33 2.71
CA GLN A 59 -8.90 9.27 3.79
C GLN A 59 -10.30 8.99 4.35
N ASP A 60 -10.44 9.02 5.68
CA ASP A 60 -11.75 8.93 6.29
C ASP A 60 -12.56 10.21 6.08
N GLY A 61 -13.73 10.32 6.73
CA GLY A 61 -14.59 11.49 6.59
C GLY A 61 -14.02 12.77 7.18
N THR A 62 -12.93 12.68 7.94
CA THR A 62 -12.22 13.85 8.48
C THR A 62 -11.12 14.33 7.55
N GLY A 63 -10.38 13.41 6.94
CA GLY A 63 -9.26 13.74 6.10
C GLY A 63 -8.01 14.16 6.88
N SER A 64 -7.03 14.73 6.18
CA SER A 64 -5.76 15.23 6.75
C SER A 64 -4.91 14.14 7.42
N ARG A 65 -5.05 12.90 6.98
CA ARG A 65 -4.29 11.78 7.51
C ARG A 65 -3.03 11.57 6.69
N LEU A 66 -1.92 11.28 7.36
CA LEU A 66 -0.64 11.03 6.71
C LEU A 66 -0.15 9.63 7.03
N VAL A 67 0.70 9.08 6.17
CA VAL A 67 1.34 7.78 6.37
C VAL A 67 2.84 7.97 6.42
N THR A 68 3.45 7.37 7.46
CA THR A 68 4.90 7.21 7.50
C THR A 68 5.22 5.84 6.91
N TRP A 69 5.92 5.83 5.79
CA TRP A 69 6.23 4.61 5.05
C TRP A 69 7.42 3.87 5.66
N PRO A 70 7.51 2.54 5.50
CA PRO A 70 8.67 1.79 6.01
C PRO A 70 9.93 2.10 5.23
N GLY A 71 11.08 1.95 5.88
CA GLY A 71 12.37 2.22 5.25
C GLY A 71 12.72 1.29 4.09
N SER A 72 12.06 0.13 3.99
CA SER A 72 12.24 -0.78 2.86
C SER A 72 11.54 -0.33 1.59
N PHE A 73 10.65 0.69 1.67
CA PHE A 73 10.06 1.29 0.47
C PHE A 73 11.05 2.25 -0.14
N VAL A 74 11.39 2.03 -1.40
CA VAL A 74 12.13 2.99 -2.21
C VAL A 74 11.20 3.50 -3.30
N TRP A 75 11.23 4.80 -3.54
CA TRP A 75 10.25 5.44 -4.40
C TRP A 75 10.85 5.85 -5.73
N SER A 76 10.07 5.69 -6.78
CA SER A 76 10.45 6.20 -8.09
C SER A 76 10.75 7.70 -7.98
N GLY A 77 11.93 8.10 -8.45
CA GLY A 77 12.38 9.48 -8.32
C GLY A 77 12.98 9.82 -6.96
N GLY A 78 13.02 8.87 -6.02
CA GLY A 78 13.68 9.03 -4.72
C GLY A 78 12.85 9.70 -3.64
N THR A 79 11.61 10.07 -3.92
CA THR A 79 10.75 10.78 -2.97
C THR A 79 9.37 10.11 -2.91
N ALA A 80 8.87 9.88 -1.71
CA ALA A 80 7.53 9.37 -1.50
C ALA A 80 6.49 10.37 -2.03
N PRO A 81 5.34 9.88 -2.53
CA PRO A 81 4.30 10.78 -3.03
C PRO A 81 3.68 11.59 -1.90
N THR A 82 3.21 12.78 -2.23
CA THR A 82 2.38 13.56 -1.32
C THR A 82 0.96 13.02 -1.42
N LEU A 83 0.45 12.47 -0.33
CA LEU A 83 -0.90 11.92 -0.32
C LEU A 83 -1.94 13.03 -0.40
N THR A 84 -3.06 12.72 -1.05
CA THR A 84 -4.25 13.56 -1.01
C THR A 84 -4.82 13.52 0.40
N THR A 85 -5.06 14.69 0.99
CA THR A 85 -5.57 14.80 2.36
C THR A 85 -7.04 15.15 2.44
N THR A 86 -7.69 15.36 1.31
CA THR A 86 -9.13 15.61 1.25
C THR A 86 -9.91 14.40 1.75
N ALA A 87 -10.92 14.64 2.58
CA ALA A 87 -11.77 13.58 3.13
C ALA A 87 -12.35 12.71 2.01
N SER A 88 -12.46 11.42 2.29
CA SER A 88 -13.09 10.44 1.40
C SER A 88 -12.45 10.33 0.01
N ARG A 89 -11.14 10.58 -0.07
CA ARG A 89 -10.38 10.42 -1.32
C ARG A 89 -9.40 9.28 -1.20
N MET A 90 -9.11 8.65 -2.32
CA MET A 90 -8.23 7.49 -2.43
C MET A 90 -6.98 7.83 -3.24
N ASP A 91 -5.84 7.42 -2.73
CA ASP A 91 -4.60 7.37 -3.48
C ASP A 91 -4.19 5.92 -3.64
N ILE A 92 -3.51 5.60 -4.74
CA ILE A 92 -3.02 4.25 -4.99
C ILE A 92 -1.51 4.30 -5.09
N VAL A 93 -0.84 3.55 -4.21
CA VAL A 93 0.59 3.29 -4.31
C VAL A 93 0.78 1.82 -4.66
N TYR A 94 1.79 1.53 -5.46
CA TYR A 94 2.02 0.17 -5.91
C TYR A 94 3.49 -0.06 -6.22
N GLY A 95 3.88 -1.32 -6.26
CA GLY A 95 5.25 -1.67 -6.57
C GLY A 95 5.46 -3.16 -6.56
N ASP A 96 6.73 -3.55 -6.50
CA ASP A 96 7.13 -4.94 -6.47
C ASP A 96 8.27 -5.17 -5.49
N TRP A 97 8.41 -6.41 -5.04
CA TRP A 97 9.43 -6.81 -4.10
C TRP A 97 10.71 -7.20 -4.84
N ASP A 98 11.77 -6.44 -4.59
CA ASP A 98 13.11 -6.75 -5.08
C ASP A 98 13.83 -7.58 -4.02
N ALA A 99 13.80 -8.90 -4.17
CA ALA A 99 14.40 -9.81 -3.20
C ALA A 99 15.94 -9.75 -3.22
N VAL A 100 16.53 -9.31 -4.31
CA VAL A 100 17.99 -9.19 -4.43
C VAL A 100 18.49 -8.08 -3.53
N ASN A 101 17.81 -6.95 -3.53
CA ASN A 101 18.22 -5.77 -2.77
C ASN A 101 17.40 -5.58 -1.50
N SER A 102 16.42 -6.45 -1.21
CA SER A 102 15.55 -6.39 -0.04
C SER A 102 14.82 -5.06 0.06
N LYS A 103 14.24 -4.62 -1.05
CA LYS A 103 13.50 -3.36 -1.15
C LYS A 103 12.20 -3.55 -1.91
N TRP A 104 11.19 -2.78 -1.52
CA TRP A 104 9.98 -2.60 -2.30
C TRP A 104 10.18 -1.40 -3.22
N ARG A 105 10.11 -1.62 -4.52
CA ARG A 105 10.24 -0.54 -5.52
C ARG A 105 8.86 0.02 -5.76
N MET A 106 8.57 1.18 -5.17
CA MET A 106 7.22 1.73 -5.08
C MET A 106 7.05 2.97 -5.94
N ARG A 107 5.82 3.22 -6.34
CA ARG A 107 5.39 4.40 -7.08
C ARG A 107 3.93 4.68 -6.81
N ALA A 108 3.50 5.91 -7.08
CA ALA A 108 2.10 6.28 -7.02
C ALA A 108 1.55 6.30 -8.45
N SER A 109 0.43 5.62 -8.65
CA SER A 109 -0.19 5.51 -9.97
C SER A 109 -1.16 6.65 -10.19
N VAL A 110 -2.12 6.81 -9.30
CA VAL A 110 -3.17 7.80 -9.39
C VAL A 110 -3.46 8.31 -7.99
N LEU A 111 -3.68 9.60 -7.90
CA LEU A 111 -4.00 10.27 -6.66
C LEU A 111 -5.37 10.93 -6.78
N ASN A 112 -6.04 11.04 -5.63
CA ASN A 112 -7.26 11.85 -5.49
C ASN A 112 -8.49 11.25 -6.20
N TYR A 113 -8.65 9.93 -6.15
CA TYR A 113 -9.90 9.31 -6.60
C TYR A 113 -11.04 9.70 -5.67
N VAL A 114 -12.20 9.92 -6.25
CA VAL A 114 -13.46 9.95 -5.48
C VAL A 114 -13.81 8.51 -5.11
N VAL A 115 -14.05 8.28 -3.86
CA VAL A 115 -14.39 6.94 -3.37
C VAL A 115 -15.89 6.72 -3.45
#